data_7b17b7f53978066616ace596bb65b904
#
_entry.id   7b17b7f53978066616ace596bb65b904
#
_cell.length_a   1.000
_cell.length_b   1.000
_cell.length_c   1.000
_cell.angle_alpha   90.00
_cell.angle_beta   90.00
_cell.angle_gamma   90.00
#
_symmetry.space_group_name_H-M   'P 1'
#
loop_
_entity.id
_entity.type
_entity.pdbx_description
1 polymer ?
#
loop_
_entity_poly.entity_id
_entity_poly.type
_entity_poly.pdbx_seq_one_letter_code
_entity_poly.pdbx_strand_id
1 'polypeptide(L)'
;FRSILFNTGNAALSAQAKSALSKFANNVLNQNRDMDVSIYGYTDNQGWRNSTAEQSIQKNLNLSQERAQSVASYLLGCGVSNSQIKSVEGLGQADPIGNNDTAEGRQQNRRVEVYMYASQQMIQQAEAGTLK
;
A
#
# COMPACT_ATOMS: atom_id res chain seq x y z
N PHE A 1 -5.19 -3.18 8.65
CA PHE A 1 -3.98 -3.57 7.88
C PHE A 1 -4.33 -4.54 6.76
N ARG A 2 -3.73 -4.32 5.61
CA ARG A 2 -3.97 -5.16 4.43
C ARG A 2 -2.71 -5.21 3.58
N SER A 3 -2.40 -6.38 3.04
CA SER A 3 -1.24 -6.57 2.17
C SER A 3 -1.70 -7.00 0.78
N ILE A 4 -1.23 -6.29 -0.24
CA ILE A 4 -1.50 -6.57 -1.65
C ILE A 4 -0.19 -6.98 -2.31
N LEU A 5 -0.18 -8.14 -2.96
CA LEU A 5 1.02 -8.70 -3.58
C LEU A 5 1.12 -8.35 -5.07
N PHE A 6 2.35 -8.24 -5.56
CA PHE A 6 2.64 -7.85 -6.94
C PHE A 6 3.60 -8.82 -7.61
N ASN A 7 3.49 -8.90 -8.92
CA ASN A 7 4.43 -9.64 -9.75
C ASN A 7 5.74 -8.87 -9.92
N THR A 8 6.79 -9.58 -10.28
CA THR A 8 8.12 -8.99 -10.49
C THR A 8 8.05 -7.86 -11.52
N GLY A 9 8.68 -6.73 -11.18
CA GLY A 9 8.82 -5.58 -12.08
C GLY A 9 7.52 -4.89 -12.47
N ASN A 10 6.46 -5.10 -11.72
CA ASN A 10 5.11 -4.72 -12.13
C ASN A 10 4.37 -4.02 -11.00
N ALA A 11 3.62 -2.98 -11.35
CA ALA A 11 2.77 -2.23 -10.43
C ALA A 11 1.28 -2.36 -10.78
N ALA A 12 0.93 -3.30 -11.67
CA ALA A 12 -0.46 -3.56 -12.04
C ALA A 12 -1.16 -4.39 -10.96
N LEU A 13 -2.40 -4.04 -10.67
CA LEU A 13 -3.22 -4.76 -9.70
C LEU A 13 -3.84 -5.98 -10.36
N SER A 14 -3.73 -7.13 -9.68
CA SER A 14 -4.42 -8.35 -10.11
C SER A 14 -5.94 -8.21 -9.90
N ALA A 15 -6.72 -9.09 -10.52
CA ALA A 15 -8.16 -9.13 -10.29
C ALA A 15 -8.48 -9.40 -8.81
N GLN A 16 -7.69 -10.25 -8.17
CA GLN A 16 -7.84 -10.55 -6.75
C GLN A 16 -7.55 -9.33 -5.88
N ALA A 17 -6.50 -8.58 -6.21
CA ALA A 17 -6.16 -7.35 -5.51
C ALA A 17 -7.27 -6.32 -5.64
N LYS A 18 -7.80 -6.14 -6.84
CA LYS A 18 -8.91 -5.21 -7.10
C LYS A 18 -10.15 -5.60 -6.31
N SER A 19 -10.49 -6.89 -6.28
CA SER A 19 -11.62 -7.38 -5.50
C SER A 19 -11.45 -7.10 -4.01
N ALA A 20 -10.26 -7.38 -3.46
CA ALA A 20 -9.97 -7.14 -2.05
C ALA A 20 -10.05 -5.64 -1.72
N LEU A 21 -9.49 -4.79 -2.57
CA LEU A 21 -9.50 -3.34 -2.37
C LEU A 21 -10.93 -2.78 -2.50
N SER A 22 -11.73 -3.28 -3.45
CA SER A 22 -13.13 -2.86 -3.60
C SER A 22 -13.93 -3.18 -2.34
N LYS A 23 -13.76 -4.37 -1.79
CA LYS A 23 -14.44 -4.78 -0.55
C LYS A 23 -14.01 -3.92 0.62
N PHE A 24 -12.71 -3.65 0.74
CA PHE A 24 -12.19 -2.79 1.79
C PHE A 24 -12.75 -1.37 1.68
N ALA A 25 -12.76 -0.81 0.47
CA ALA A 25 -13.31 0.52 0.23
C ALA A 25 -14.80 0.56 0.57
N ASN A 26 -15.60 -0.37 0.02
CA ASN A 26 -17.04 -0.32 0.15
C ASN A 26 -17.53 -0.69 1.55
N ASN A 27 -16.89 -1.67 2.19
CA ASN A 27 -17.38 -2.20 3.47
C ASN A 27 -16.77 -1.48 4.68
N VAL A 28 -15.65 -0.81 4.51
CA VAL A 28 -14.93 -0.20 5.63
C VAL A 28 -14.74 1.31 5.41
N LEU A 29 -13.97 1.72 4.41
CA LEU A 29 -13.58 3.12 4.28
C LEU A 29 -14.75 4.05 3.93
N ASN A 30 -15.64 3.62 3.03
CA ASN A 30 -16.80 4.42 2.65
C ASN A 30 -17.86 4.46 3.75
N GLN A 31 -17.85 3.51 4.67
CA GLN A 31 -18.73 3.48 5.83
C GLN A 31 -18.14 4.24 7.02
N ASN A 32 -16.85 4.55 6.98
CA ASN A 32 -16.13 5.20 8.07
C ASN A 32 -15.26 6.34 7.51
N ARG A 33 -15.94 7.40 7.08
CA ARG A 33 -15.27 8.54 6.41
C ARG A 33 -14.28 9.28 7.32
N ASP A 34 -14.34 9.06 8.63
CA ASP A 34 -13.42 9.64 9.60
C ASP A 34 -12.19 8.76 9.85
N MET A 35 -12.07 7.64 9.15
CA MET A 35 -10.87 6.82 9.20
C MET A 35 -9.86 7.28 8.15
N ASP A 36 -8.60 7.34 8.53
CA ASP A 36 -7.50 7.69 7.63
C ASP A 36 -6.77 6.43 7.16
N VAL A 37 -6.11 6.54 6.02
CA VAL A 37 -5.39 5.44 5.39
C VAL A 37 -3.99 5.91 5.02
N SER A 38 -2.99 5.09 5.31
CA SER A 38 -1.63 5.25 4.80
C SER A 38 -1.23 4.03 4.00
N ILE A 39 -0.56 4.26 2.88
CA ILE A 39 -0.26 3.24 1.88
C ILE A 39 1.24 3.22 1.64
N TYR A 40 1.88 2.06 1.84
CA TYR A 40 3.32 1.91 1.70
C TYR A 40 3.63 0.78 0.72
N GLY A 41 4.41 1.10 -0.31
CA GLY A 41 4.84 0.13 -1.33
C GLY A 41 6.24 -0.39 -1.06
N TYR A 42 6.46 -1.66 -1.44
CA TYR A 42 7.73 -2.35 -1.21
C TYR A 42 8.10 -3.22 -2.40
N THR A 43 9.38 -3.58 -2.48
CA THR A 43 9.91 -4.51 -3.47
C THR A 43 10.72 -5.61 -2.79
N ASP A 44 11.05 -6.66 -3.56
CA ASP A 44 12.13 -7.56 -3.19
C ASP A 44 13.48 -6.86 -3.45
N ASN A 45 14.57 -7.56 -3.23
CA ASN A 45 15.92 -6.99 -3.42
C ASN A 45 16.57 -7.37 -4.73
N GLN A 46 15.82 -7.86 -5.71
CA GLN A 46 16.39 -8.27 -6.98
C GLN A 46 16.91 -7.08 -7.79
N GLY A 47 18.09 -7.25 -8.38
CA GLY A 47 18.66 -6.28 -9.28
C GLY A 47 17.91 -6.27 -10.62
N TRP A 48 17.99 -5.14 -11.29
CA TRP A 48 17.43 -4.96 -12.62
C TRP A 48 18.46 -5.30 -13.67
N ARG A 49 17.99 -5.83 -14.80
CA ARG A 49 18.86 -6.17 -15.93
C ARG A 49 19.58 -4.91 -16.42
N ASN A 50 20.87 -5.04 -16.76
CA ASN A 50 21.70 -3.97 -17.28
C ASN A 50 21.78 -2.74 -16.36
N SER A 51 21.70 -2.97 -15.05
CA SER A 51 21.73 -1.92 -14.05
C SER A 51 22.78 -2.24 -12.98
N THR A 52 23.40 -1.19 -12.47
CA THR A 52 24.26 -1.31 -11.29
C THR A 52 23.41 -1.59 -10.05
N ALA A 53 24.06 -1.95 -8.94
CA ALA A 53 23.37 -2.12 -7.67
C ALA A 53 22.64 -0.85 -7.24
N GLU A 54 23.28 0.30 -7.39
CA GLU A 54 22.69 1.60 -7.04
C GLU A 54 21.52 1.96 -7.94
N GLN A 55 21.62 1.68 -9.25
CA GLN A 55 20.52 1.90 -10.19
C GLN A 55 19.34 1.00 -9.86
N SER A 56 19.61 -0.26 -9.49
CA SER A 56 18.56 -1.20 -9.10
C SER A 56 17.82 -0.76 -7.84
N ILE A 57 18.54 -0.24 -6.86
CA ILE A 57 17.94 0.31 -5.64
C ILE A 57 17.00 1.47 -5.99
N GLN A 58 17.44 2.37 -6.85
CA GLN A 58 16.62 3.52 -7.28
C GLN A 58 15.40 3.05 -8.09
N LYS A 59 15.57 2.09 -8.99
CA LYS A 59 14.46 1.53 -9.77
C LYS A 59 13.44 0.82 -8.88
N ASN A 60 13.90 0.09 -7.86
CA ASN A 60 13.02 -0.54 -6.88
C ASN A 60 12.28 0.50 -6.05
N LEU A 61 12.95 1.59 -5.68
CA LEU A 61 12.29 2.68 -4.96
C LEU A 61 11.17 3.28 -5.82
N ASN A 62 11.44 3.55 -7.09
CA ASN A 62 10.44 4.07 -8.01
C ASN A 62 9.28 3.08 -8.21
N LEU A 63 9.58 1.80 -8.37
CA LEU A 63 8.56 0.75 -8.52
C LEU A 63 7.66 0.66 -7.27
N SER A 64 8.24 0.76 -6.08
CA SER A 64 7.48 0.73 -4.84
C SER A 64 6.52 1.92 -4.75
N GLN A 65 6.95 3.10 -5.22
CA GLN A 65 6.08 4.28 -5.28
C GLN A 65 4.93 4.06 -6.26
N GLU A 66 5.22 3.48 -7.42
CA GLU A 66 4.20 3.18 -8.43
C GLU A 66 3.18 2.16 -7.89
N ARG A 67 3.63 1.16 -7.13
CA ARG A 67 2.74 0.17 -6.51
C ARG A 67 1.82 0.82 -5.49
N ALA A 68 2.36 1.66 -4.62
CA ALA A 68 1.56 2.40 -3.64
C ALA A 68 0.55 3.30 -4.34
N GLN A 69 0.97 3.98 -5.41
CA GLN A 69 0.11 4.86 -6.18
C GLN A 69 -1.01 4.09 -6.89
N SER A 70 -0.73 2.88 -7.39
CA SER A 70 -1.75 2.02 -8.02
C SER A 70 -2.86 1.67 -7.03
N VAL A 71 -2.49 1.36 -5.79
CA VAL A 71 -3.47 1.06 -4.74
C VAL A 71 -4.28 2.31 -4.39
N ALA A 72 -3.62 3.44 -4.19
CA ALA A 72 -4.28 4.71 -3.86
C ALA A 72 -5.29 5.11 -4.95
N SER A 73 -4.87 5.04 -6.21
CA SER A 73 -5.72 5.40 -7.35
C SER A 73 -6.94 4.48 -7.45
N TYR A 74 -6.76 3.19 -7.19
CA TYR A 74 -7.86 2.25 -7.23
C TYR A 74 -8.87 2.53 -6.11
N LEU A 75 -8.39 2.82 -4.90
CA LEU A 75 -9.27 3.16 -3.77
C LEU A 75 -10.08 4.43 -4.07
N LEU A 76 -9.44 5.44 -4.64
CA LEU A 76 -10.15 6.67 -5.06
C LEU A 76 -11.23 6.36 -6.10
N GLY A 77 -10.94 5.47 -7.04
CA GLY A 77 -11.92 5.00 -8.03
C GLY A 77 -13.09 4.25 -7.42
N CYS A 78 -12.91 3.69 -6.23
CA CYS A 78 -13.98 3.02 -5.48
C CYS A 78 -14.77 3.98 -4.60
N GLY A 79 -14.51 5.29 -4.67
CA GLY A 79 -15.26 6.31 -3.94
C GLY A 79 -14.65 6.70 -2.59
N VAL A 80 -13.46 6.20 -2.26
CA VAL A 80 -12.76 6.62 -1.04
C VAL A 80 -12.41 8.10 -1.18
N SER A 81 -12.63 8.87 -0.12
CA SER A 81 -12.36 10.30 -0.12
C SER A 81 -10.85 10.58 -0.18
N ASN A 82 -10.46 11.52 -1.02
CA ASN A 82 -9.07 11.95 -1.10
C ASN A 82 -8.53 12.42 0.26
N SER A 83 -9.40 13.02 1.08
CA SER A 83 -9.02 13.48 2.41
C SER A 83 -8.71 12.35 3.39
N GLN A 84 -9.13 11.13 3.11
CA GLN A 84 -8.82 9.96 3.94
C GLN A 84 -7.43 9.39 3.65
N ILE A 85 -6.88 9.64 2.46
CA ILE A 85 -5.56 9.11 2.08
C ILE A 85 -4.48 10.10 2.51
N LYS A 86 -3.76 9.75 3.57
CA LYS A 86 -2.79 10.64 4.21
C LYS A 86 -1.36 10.45 3.71
N SER A 87 -0.97 9.21 3.39
CA SER A 87 0.37 8.91 2.91
C SER A 87 0.31 7.88 1.81
N VAL A 88 1.09 8.12 0.75
CA VAL A 88 1.30 7.18 -0.34
C VAL A 88 2.80 7.18 -0.63
N GLU A 89 3.53 6.20 -0.11
CA GLU A 89 4.98 6.22 -0.13
C GLU A 89 5.56 4.89 -0.60
N GLY A 90 6.63 4.97 -1.39
CA GLY A 90 7.42 3.82 -1.76
C GLY A 90 8.66 3.73 -0.88
N LEU A 91 8.84 2.58 -0.25
CA LEU A 91 9.97 2.32 0.67
C LEU A 91 11.00 1.37 0.06
N GLY A 92 10.82 0.97 -1.19
CA GLY A 92 11.77 0.13 -1.91
C GLY A 92 11.99 -1.21 -1.25
N GLN A 93 13.24 -1.55 -1.01
CA GLN A 93 13.64 -2.83 -0.43
C GLN A 93 13.58 -2.87 1.10
N ALA A 94 13.12 -1.79 1.73
CA ALA A 94 13.09 -1.71 3.19
C ALA A 94 12.15 -2.76 3.80
N ASP A 95 12.41 -3.12 5.03
CA ASP A 95 11.53 -3.94 5.88
C ASP A 95 11.03 -5.23 5.21
N PRO A 96 11.92 -6.09 4.71
CA PRO A 96 11.49 -7.34 4.11
C PRO A 96 10.76 -8.22 5.14
N ILE A 97 9.65 -8.82 4.71
CA ILE A 97 8.87 -9.74 5.54
C ILE A 97 9.10 -11.19 5.15
N GLY A 98 9.67 -11.43 3.99
CA GLY A 98 10.03 -12.75 3.50
C GLY A 98 11.51 -12.84 3.19
N ASN A 99 11.98 -14.09 3.03
CA ASN A 99 13.37 -14.35 2.68
C ASN A 99 13.61 -14.04 1.19
N ASN A 100 14.46 -13.04 0.91
CA ASN A 100 14.79 -12.65 -0.47
C ASN A 100 15.58 -13.71 -1.24
N ASP A 101 16.08 -14.74 -0.56
CA ASP A 101 16.79 -15.85 -1.21
C ASP A 101 15.85 -16.90 -1.79
N THR A 102 14.57 -16.83 -1.46
CA THR A 102 13.55 -17.76 -1.99
C THR A 102 12.54 -17.03 -2.86
N ALA A 103 11.97 -17.75 -3.84
CA ALA A 103 10.92 -17.17 -4.69
C ALA A 103 9.69 -16.78 -3.87
N GLU A 104 9.32 -17.60 -2.91
CA GLU A 104 8.17 -17.35 -2.03
C GLU A 104 8.40 -16.11 -1.16
N GLY A 105 9.60 -15.99 -0.61
CA GLY A 105 9.95 -14.82 0.22
C GLY A 105 9.98 -13.54 -0.58
N ARG A 106 10.52 -13.58 -1.81
CA ARG A 106 10.50 -12.42 -2.70
C ARG A 106 9.07 -12.01 -3.05
N GLN A 107 8.19 -12.99 -3.30
CA GLN A 107 6.78 -12.71 -3.57
C GLN A 107 6.13 -11.97 -2.41
N GLN A 108 6.42 -12.35 -1.18
CA GLN A 108 5.90 -11.68 0.01
C GLN A 108 6.42 -10.24 0.14
N ASN A 109 7.64 -9.99 -0.31
CA ASN A 109 8.26 -8.67 -0.23
C ASN A 109 7.74 -7.70 -1.31
N ARG A 110 7.26 -8.21 -2.44
CA ARG A 110 6.64 -7.40 -3.49
C ARG A 110 5.20 -7.07 -3.09
N ARG A 111 5.04 -6.09 -2.24
CA ARG A 111 3.75 -5.82 -1.61
C ARG A 111 3.45 -4.33 -1.45
N VAL A 112 2.19 -4.05 -1.23
CA VAL A 112 1.72 -2.77 -0.68
C VAL A 112 1.00 -3.09 0.63
N GLU A 113 1.35 -2.36 1.67
CA GLU A 113 0.67 -2.44 2.97
C GLU A 113 -0.26 -1.24 3.11
N VAL A 114 -1.48 -1.52 3.55
CA VAL A 114 -2.51 -0.51 3.75
C VAL A 114 -2.86 -0.49 5.23
N TYR A 115 -2.62 0.65 5.86
CA TYR A 115 -2.91 0.87 7.28
C TYR A 115 -4.09 1.80 7.43
N MET A 116 -5.03 1.42 8.27
CA MET A 116 -6.22 2.21 8.60
C MET A 116 -6.16 2.60 10.07
N TYR A 117 -6.44 3.86 10.35
CA TYR A 117 -6.41 4.38 11.72
C TYR A 117 -7.41 5.51 11.89
N ALA A 118 -7.75 5.81 13.16
CA ALA A 118 -8.67 6.90 13.45
C ALA A 118 -8.06 8.23 13.03
N SER A 119 -8.87 9.09 12.40
CA SER A 119 -8.44 10.44 12.06
C SER A 119 -8.24 11.26 13.33
N GLN A 120 -7.52 12.38 13.21
CA GLN A 120 -7.35 13.33 14.32
C GLN A 120 -8.69 13.84 14.81
N GLN A 121 -9.61 14.13 13.91
CA GLN A 121 -10.96 14.57 14.25
C GLN A 121 -11.70 13.50 15.06
N MET A 122 -11.61 12.25 14.64
CA MET A 122 -12.24 11.12 15.31
C MET A 122 -11.69 10.93 16.72
N ILE A 123 -10.36 11.06 16.89
CA ILE A 123 -9.71 10.98 18.19
C ILE A 123 -10.20 12.11 19.10
N GLN A 124 -10.28 13.33 18.60
CA GLN A 124 -10.75 14.48 19.36
C GLN A 124 -12.20 14.31 19.78
N GLN A 125 -13.06 13.78 18.92
CA GLN A 125 -14.46 13.51 19.25
C GLN A 125 -14.57 12.45 20.35
N ALA A 126 -13.76 11.41 20.30
CA ALA A 126 -13.74 10.37 21.33
C ALA A 126 -13.28 10.95 22.69
N GLU A 127 -12.25 11.77 22.71
CA GLU A 127 -11.74 12.43 23.91
C GLU A 127 -12.77 13.38 24.51
N ALA A 128 -13.55 14.05 23.67
CA ALA A 128 -14.61 14.95 24.09
C ALA A 128 -15.89 14.22 24.52
N GLY A 129 -15.95 12.88 24.35
CA GLY A 129 -17.13 12.08 24.71
C GLY A 129 -18.28 12.23 23.72
N THR A 130 -18.05 12.77 22.52
CA THR A 130 -19.08 12.99 21.49
C THR A 130 -19.15 11.90 20.44
N LEU A 131 -18.13 11.05 20.34
CA LEU A 131 -18.11 9.93 19.43
C LEU A 131 -18.93 8.76 20.00
N LYS A 132 -19.79 8.22 19.17
CA LYS A 132 -20.66 7.10 19.58
C LYS A 132 -20.25 5.79 18.91
#